data_5ae4e75939ba64b04eb8ecf809616e91
#
_entry.id   5ae4e75939ba64b04eb8ecf809616e91
#
_cell.length_a   1.000
_cell.length_b   1.000
_cell.length_c   1.000
_cell.angle_alpha   90.00
_cell.angle_beta   90.00
_cell.angle_gamma   90.00
#
_symmetry.space_group_name_H-M   'P 1'
#
loop_
_entity.id
_entity.type
_entity.pdbx_description
1 polymer ?
#
loop_
_entity_poly.entity_id
_entity_poly.type
_entity_poly.pdbx_seq_one_letter_code
_entity_poly.pdbx_strand_id
1 'polypeptide(L)'
;MANQLKTTVLLAALTVLIVLIGRMFGGNQGMLIAFVFAMLMNFGSYWFSDKIVLAMYRAKELTPSEAPRVHQVVAELAQNAGLPKPRIYLIPSETPNAFATGRNPEHAVVAVTQGIVRLLDDDELKGVLAHELGHVRNRDILIGSIAATLAGVVMMLASMARFAAIFGMGGSDDDRGGGNIFGLILMSILAPLAAMLIQMAISRSREYMADETGARLAGNPKSLASALEKLAYASKRIPMQEAKPATAHMFTVNPLSGGGFASWFSTHPPVEERIRRLRAMAAPQSA
;
A
#
# COMPACT_ATOMS: atom_id res chain seq x y z
N MET A 1 7.79 18.53 0.69
CA MET A 1 6.68 19.47 0.35
C MET A 1 5.68 18.88 -0.64
N ALA A 2 6.11 18.37 -1.82
CA ALA A 2 5.17 17.83 -2.83
C ALA A 2 4.27 16.68 -2.33
N ASN A 3 4.79 15.73 -1.55
CA ASN A 3 3.99 14.61 -1.02
C ASN A 3 3.00 15.05 0.06
N GLN A 4 3.36 16.02 0.89
CA GLN A 4 2.44 16.59 1.89
C GLN A 4 1.27 17.32 1.20
N LEU A 5 1.56 18.14 0.17
CA LEU A 5 0.53 18.81 -0.62
C LEU A 5 -0.43 17.79 -1.27
N LYS A 6 0.11 16.72 -1.89
CA LYS A 6 -0.72 15.65 -2.46
C LYS A 6 -1.61 14.98 -1.43
N THR A 7 -1.07 14.68 -0.25
CA THR A 7 -1.85 14.10 0.86
C THR A 7 -2.98 15.03 1.28
N THR A 8 -2.69 16.33 1.46
CA THR A 8 -3.70 17.33 1.84
C THR A 8 -4.80 17.44 0.77
N VAL A 9 -4.42 17.52 -0.51
CA VAL A 9 -5.37 17.57 -1.63
C VAL A 9 -6.25 16.31 -1.67
N LEU A 10 -5.66 15.14 -1.47
CA LEU A 10 -6.38 13.86 -1.44
C LEU A 10 -7.42 13.83 -0.33
N LEU A 11 -7.04 14.19 0.90
CA LEU A 11 -7.94 14.23 2.05
C LEU A 11 -9.04 15.27 1.87
N ALA A 12 -8.71 16.46 1.33
CA ALA A 12 -9.70 17.51 1.05
C ALA A 12 -10.70 17.07 -0.02
N ALA A 13 -10.23 16.51 -1.14
CA ALA A 13 -11.09 16.04 -2.22
C ALA A 13 -12.06 14.96 -1.75
N LEU A 14 -11.56 14.01 -0.93
CA LEU A 14 -12.40 12.95 -0.36
C LEU A 14 -13.42 13.52 0.62
N THR A 15 -13.03 14.50 1.46
CA THR A 15 -13.97 15.20 2.36
C THR A 15 -15.11 15.84 1.58
N VAL A 16 -14.78 16.61 0.53
CA VAL A 16 -15.78 17.25 -0.32
C VAL A 16 -16.72 16.22 -0.93
N LEU A 17 -16.19 15.13 -1.46
CA LEU A 17 -16.98 14.06 -2.05
C LEU A 17 -17.95 13.43 -1.05
N ILE A 18 -17.49 13.07 0.15
CA ILE A 18 -18.33 12.47 1.21
C ILE A 18 -19.43 13.45 1.62
N VAL A 19 -19.11 14.74 1.77
CA VAL A 19 -20.05 15.80 2.13
C VAL A 19 -21.13 15.99 1.05
N LEU A 20 -20.73 15.99 -0.23
CA LEU A 20 -21.68 16.08 -1.35
C LEU A 20 -22.62 14.87 -1.39
N ILE A 21 -22.10 13.67 -1.18
CA ILE A 21 -22.91 12.45 -1.09
C ILE A 21 -23.88 12.55 0.09
N GLY A 22 -23.41 12.97 1.28
CA GLY A 22 -24.24 13.14 2.45
C GLY A 22 -25.36 14.15 2.22
N ARG A 23 -25.07 15.27 1.53
CA ARG A 23 -26.08 16.26 1.16
C ARG A 23 -27.12 15.70 0.19
N MET A 24 -26.69 14.90 -0.77
CA MET A 24 -27.58 14.30 -1.77
C MET A 24 -28.62 13.35 -1.12
N PHE A 25 -28.23 12.57 -0.12
CA PHE A 25 -29.10 11.58 0.52
C PHE A 25 -29.85 12.10 1.76
N GLY A 26 -29.29 13.06 2.50
CA GLY A 26 -29.84 13.53 3.77
C GLY A 26 -29.99 15.06 3.89
N GLY A 27 -29.91 15.81 2.78
CA GLY A 27 -30.01 17.26 2.78
C GLY A 27 -28.94 17.92 3.68
N ASN A 28 -29.29 19.00 4.37
CA ASN A 28 -28.34 19.71 5.25
C ASN A 28 -27.90 18.90 6.46
N GLN A 29 -28.77 18.03 6.99
CA GLN A 29 -28.46 17.16 8.12
C GLN A 29 -27.50 16.03 7.69
N GLY A 30 -27.76 15.42 6.54
CA GLY A 30 -26.86 14.44 5.95
C GLY A 30 -25.48 15.02 5.61
N MET A 31 -25.43 16.25 5.16
CA MET A 31 -24.19 17.00 4.91
C MET A 31 -23.36 17.17 6.20
N LEU A 32 -23.99 17.56 7.31
CA LEU A 32 -23.30 17.74 8.59
C LEU A 32 -22.75 16.42 9.14
N ILE A 33 -23.57 15.36 9.11
CA ILE A 33 -23.16 14.02 9.54
C ILE A 33 -21.97 13.53 8.69
N ALA A 34 -22.06 13.68 7.37
CA ALA A 34 -21.00 13.29 6.44
C ALA A 34 -19.70 14.08 6.66
N PHE A 35 -19.80 15.38 6.97
CA PHE A 35 -18.63 16.20 7.32
C PHE A 35 -17.93 15.69 8.59
N VAL A 36 -18.67 15.46 9.68
CA VAL A 36 -18.14 14.92 10.93
C VAL A 36 -17.49 13.55 10.68
N PHE A 37 -18.16 12.68 9.94
CA PHE A 37 -17.60 11.37 9.56
C PHE A 37 -16.30 11.50 8.76
N ALA A 38 -16.25 12.39 7.77
CA ALA A 38 -15.06 12.62 6.95
C ALA A 38 -13.89 13.16 7.80
N MET A 39 -14.15 14.05 8.75
CA MET A 39 -13.12 14.57 9.66
C MET A 39 -12.55 13.46 10.56
N LEU A 40 -13.40 12.62 11.15
CA LEU A 40 -12.97 11.48 11.96
C LEU A 40 -12.17 10.47 11.13
N MET A 41 -12.60 10.20 9.91
CA MET A 41 -11.93 9.29 8.99
C MET A 41 -10.55 9.83 8.57
N ASN A 42 -10.44 11.11 8.26
CA ASN A 42 -9.17 11.75 7.92
C ASN A 42 -8.20 11.72 9.11
N PHE A 43 -8.68 12.07 10.29
CA PHE A 43 -7.88 11.99 11.51
C PHE A 43 -7.41 10.55 11.77
N GLY A 44 -8.32 9.58 11.72
CA GLY A 44 -8.00 8.16 11.90
C GLY A 44 -6.99 7.66 10.86
N SER A 45 -7.17 8.03 9.59
CA SER A 45 -6.24 7.65 8.51
C SER A 45 -4.84 8.25 8.70
N TYR A 46 -4.74 9.47 9.16
CA TYR A 46 -3.45 10.10 9.40
C TYR A 46 -2.70 9.46 10.58
N TRP A 47 -3.39 9.23 11.72
CA TRP A 47 -2.74 8.80 12.95
C TRP A 47 -2.58 7.29 13.08
N PHE A 48 -3.43 6.49 12.42
CA PHE A 48 -3.52 5.04 12.62
C PHE A 48 -3.35 4.23 11.33
N SER A 49 -2.98 4.86 10.21
CA SER A 49 -2.86 4.15 8.92
C SER A 49 -1.87 2.98 8.96
N ASP A 50 -0.75 3.12 9.67
CA ASP A 50 0.21 2.04 9.88
C ASP A 50 -0.43 0.86 10.61
N LYS A 51 -1.12 1.12 11.72
CA LYS A 51 -1.78 0.09 12.53
C LYS A 51 -2.90 -0.61 11.75
N ILE A 52 -3.66 0.15 10.97
CA ILE A 52 -4.74 -0.37 10.13
C ILE A 52 -4.17 -1.32 9.08
N VAL A 53 -3.14 -0.90 8.35
CA VAL A 53 -2.50 -1.73 7.32
C VAL A 53 -1.87 -2.98 7.93
N LEU A 54 -1.13 -2.86 9.02
CA LEU A 54 -0.53 -4.01 9.70
C LEU A 54 -1.59 -5.01 10.20
N ALA A 55 -2.70 -4.52 10.75
CA ALA A 55 -3.81 -5.37 11.19
C ALA A 55 -4.49 -6.10 10.02
N MET A 56 -4.59 -5.47 8.83
CA MET A 56 -5.14 -6.11 7.63
C MET A 56 -4.38 -7.38 7.24
N TYR A 57 -3.07 -7.44 7.52
CA TYR A 57 -2.18 -8.56 7.21
C TYR A 57 -1.81 -9.39 8.42
N ARG A 58 -2.45 -9.18 9.59
CA ARG A 58 -2.14 -9.88 10.86
C ARG A 58 -0.65 -9.82 11.19
N ALA A 59 0.00 -8.73 10.82
CA ALA A 59 1.42 -8.55 11.05
C ALA A 59 1.72 -8.48 12.55
N LYS A 60 2.78 -9.18 12.97
CA LYS A 60 3.27 -9.21 14.35
C LYS A 60 4.61 -8.52 14.42
N GLU A 61 4.82 -7.72 15.46
CA GLU A 61 6.12 -7.10 15.68
C GLU A 61 7.18 -8.18 15.97
N LEU A 62 8.28 -8.08 15.25
CA LEU A 62 9.44 -8.96 15.45
C LEU A 62 10.40 -8.33 16.44
N THR A 63 10.82 -9.12 17.41
CA THR A 63 11.90 -8.73 18.32
C THR A 63 13.29 -9.02 17.71
N PRO A 64 14.36 -8.35 18.18
CA PRO A 64 15.71 -8.65 17.74
C PRO A 64 16.14 -10.10 17.96
N SER A 65 15.60 -10.77 18.98
CA SER A 65 15.89 -12.17 19.30
C SER A 65 15.21 -13.14 18.32
N GLU A 66 14.01 -12.78 17.77
CA GLU A 66 13.28 -13.63 16.84
C GLU A 66 13.82 -13.53 15.40
N ALA A 67 14.34 -12.37 15.00
CA ALA A 67 14.85 -12.15 13.66
C ALA A 67 16.14 -11.29 13.65
N PRO A 68 17.25 -11.79 14.26
CA PRO A 68 18.48 -11.01 14.40
C PRO A 68 19.03 -10.54 13.04
N ARG A 69 18.95 -11.40 12.02
CA ARG A 69 19.37 -11.12 10.64
C ARG A 69 18.66 -9.88 10.06
N VAL A 70 17.32 -9.84 10.13
CA VAL A 70 16.52 -8.73 9.61
C VAL A 70 16.79 -7.45 10.40
N HIS A 71 16.89 -7.55 11.71
CA HIS A 71 17.16 -6.42 12.59
C HIS A 71 18.54 -5.79 12.38
N GLN A 72 19.54 -6.61 12.09
CA GLN A 72 20.91 -6.14 11.79
C GLN A 72 20.94 -5.38 10.47
N VAL A 73 20.36 -5.96 9.41
CA VAL A 73 20.28 -5.34 8.08
C VAL A 73 19.54 -4.00 8.15
N VAL A 74 18.36 -3.95 8.80
CA VAL A 74 17.59 -2.71 8.93
C VAL A 74 18.33 -1.68 9.76
N ALA A 75 19.06 -2.06 10.82
CA ALA A 75 19.84 -1.12 11.64
C ALA A 75 20.97 -0.48 10.83
N GLU A 76 21.72 -1.28 10.07
CA GLU A 76 22.78 -0.80 9.18
C GLU A 76 22.24 0.17 8.14
N LEU A 77 21.18 -0.21 7.44
CA LEU A 77 20.56 0.61 6.41
C LEU A 77 19.96 1.92 6.97
N ALA A 78 19.34 1.88 8.14
CA ALA A 78 18.81 3.07 8.80
C ALA A 78 19.93 4.03 9.17
N GLN A 79 21.05 3.53 9.68
CA GLN A 79 22.23 4.32 9.98
C GLN A 79 22.80 4.98 8.72
N ASN A 80 22.96 4.21 7.63
CA ASN A 80 23.46 4.71 6.34
C ASN A 80 22.52 5.76 5.73
N ALA A 81 21.21 5.62 5.97
CA ALA A 81 20.21 6.56 5.49
C ALA A 81 20.06 7.83 6.35
N GLY A 82 20.65 7.86 7.55
CA GLY A 82 20.45 8.92 8.54
C GLY A 82 19.01 8.93 9.09
N LEU A 83 18.39 7.74 9.24
CA LEU A 83 17.02 7.56 9.70
C LEU A 83 16.98 6.89 11.09
N PRO A 84 15.96 7.18 11.91
CA PRO A 84 15.66 6.33 13.05
C PRO A 84 15.39 4.90 12.58
N LYS A 85 15.84 3.90 13.35
CA LYS A 85 15.57 2.51 13.03
C LYS A 85 14.06 2.24 13.08
N PRO A 86 13.42 1.84 11.97
CA PRO A 86 12.00 1.52 11.97
C PRO A 86 11.70 0.26 12.79
N ARG A 87 10.46 0.14 13.27
CA ARG A 87 9.96 -1.11 13.83
C ARG A 87 9.81 -2.14 12.73
N ILE A 88 10.02 -3.40 13.06
CA ILE A 88 9.98 -4.50 12.08
C ILE A 88 8.82 -5.42 12.42
N TYR A 89 8.03 -5.77 11.41
CA TYR A 89 6.86 -6.63 11.53
C TYR A 89 6.97 -7.82 10.58
N LEU A 90 6.47 -8.98 11.03
CA LEU A 90 6.34 -10.20 10.22
C LEU A 90 4.89 -10.40 9.81
N ILE A 91 4.68 -10.61 8.52
CA ILE A 91 3.40 -11.03 7.95
C ILE A 91 3.43 -12.55 7.80
N PRO A 92 2.44 -13.29 8.34
CA PRO A 92 2.37 -14.75 8.23
C PRO A 92 1.88 -15.16 6.84
N SER A 93 2.68 -14.88 5.81
CA SER A 93 2.41 -15.23 4.41
C SER A 93 3.63 -15.86 3.76
N GLU A 94 3.39 -16.93 2.99
CA GLU A 94 4.45 -17.61 2.23
C GLU A 94 4.78 -16.89 0.92
N THR A 95 3.92 -15.99 0.45
CA THR A 95 4.23 -15.15 -0.72
C THR A 95 5.35 -14.17 -0.34
N PRO A 96 6.50 -14.21 -1.01
CA PRO A 96 7.62 -13.35 -0.65
C PRO A 96 7.34 -11.90 -1.05
N ASN A 97 7.28 -11.01 -0.06
CA ASN A 97 7.07 -9.58 -0.27
C ASN A 97 7.44 -8.75 0.97
N ALA A 98 7.55 -7.43 0.79
CA ALA A 98 7.79 -6.48 1.87
C ALA A 98 7.08 -5.15 1.56
N PHE A 99 6.92 -4.31 2.57
CA PHE A 99 6.51 -2.91 2.41
C PHE A 99 6.94 -2.05 3.60
N ALA A 100 7.03 -0.74 3.37
CA ALA A 100 7.16 0.26 4.42
C ALA A 100 5.84 1.05 4.59
N THR A 101 5.53 1.40 5.83
CA THR A 101 4.36 2.20 6.21
C THR A 101 4.69 3.15 7.35
N GLY A 102 3.82 4.10 7.63
CA GLY A 102 4.00 5.06 8.72
C GLY A 102 3.71 6.49 8.32
N ARG A 103 3.56 7.37 9.30
CA ARG A 103 3.24 8.79 9.04
C ARG A 103 4.47 9.66 8.77
N ASN A 104 5.62 9.26 9.28
CA ASN A 104 6.91 9.94 9.12
C ASN A 104 8.06 8.97 9.44
N PRO A 105 9.33 9.35 9.22
CA PRO A 105 10.48 8.50 9.51
C PRO A 105 10.56 8.03 10.98
N GLU A 106 10.17 8.86 11.94
CA GLU A 106 10.19 8.56 13.37
C GLU A 106 9.16 7.48 13.77
N HIS A 107 8.13 7.30 12.94
CA HIS A 107 7.06 6.31 13.13
C HIS A 107 6.98 5.34 11.95
N ALA A 108 8.10 5.14 11.27
CA ALA A 108 8.20 4.18 10.18
C ALA A 108 8.17 2.74 10.69
N VAL A 109 7.56 1.89 9.90
CA VAL A 109 7.48 0.45 10.09
C VAL A 109 7.86 -0.23 8.78
N VAL A 110 8.67 -1.26 8.86
CA VAL A 110 8.96 -2.17 7.75
C VAL A 110 8.33 -3.52 8.05
N ALA A 111 7.49 -3.99 7.13
CA ALA A 111 6.85 -5.29 7.23
C ALA A 111 7.42 -6.24 6.16
N VAL A 112 7.80 -7.43 6.59
CA VAL A 112 8.33 -8.50 5.73
C VAL A 112 7.47 -9.74 5.86
N THR A 113 7.29 -10.50 4.79
CA THR A 113 6.60 -11.79 4.86
C THR A 113 7.54 -12.91 5.28
N GLN A 114 7.00 -14.02 5.78
CA GLN A 114 7.78 -15.22 6.04
C GLN A 114 8.48 -15.71 4.75
N GLY A 115 7.76 -15.63 3.63
CA GLY A 115 8.28 -16.08 2.34
C GLY A 115 9.50 -15.30 1.87
N ILE A 116 9.56 -13.96 2.07
CA ILE A 116 10.72 -13.18 1.63
C ILE A 116 11.96 -13.50 2.46
N VAL A 117 11.79 -13.67 3.77
CA VAL A 117 12.90 -14.00 4.69
C VAL A 117 13.52 -15.36 4.36
N ARG A 118 12.70 -16.30 3.86
CA ARG A 118 13.17 -17.63 3.44
C ARG A 118 13.78 -17.65 2.04
N LEU A 119 13.24 -16.84 1.12
CA LEU A 119 13.60 -16.87 -0.29
C LEU A 119 14.91 -16.14 -0.59
N LEU A 120 15.13 -14.98 0.05
CA LEU A 120 16.22 -14.09 -0.28
C LEU A 120 17.47 -14.38 0.59
N ASP A 121 18.64 -14.30 -0.04
CA ASP A 121 19.91 -14.24 0.68
C ASP A 121 20.10 -12.87 1.36
N ASP A 122 21.23 -12.68 2.05
CA ASP A 122 21.49 -11.47 2.84
C ASP A 122 21.59 -10.21 1.99
N ASP A 123 22.26 -10.30 0.83
CA ASP A 123 22.45 -9.17 -0.06
C ASP A 123 21.13 -8.77 -0.75
N GLU A 124 20.36 -9.76 -1.19
CA GLU A 124 19.05 -9.56 -1.81
C GLU A 124 18.03 -8.97 -0.81
N LEU A 125 17.99 -9.51 0.41
CA LEU A 125 17.14 -8.99 1.49
C LEU A 125 17.54 -7.56 1.83
N LYS A 126 18.85 -7.28 1.92
CA LYS A 126 19.39 -5.94 2.11
C LYS A 126 18.96 -5.00 0.98
N GLY A 127 18.99 -5.45 -0.27
CA GLY A 127 18.51 -4.69 -1.42
C GLY A 127 17.04 -4.28 -1.30
N VAL A 128 16.15 -5.23 -0.97
CA VAL A 128 14.71 -4.95 -0.79
C VAL A 128 14.47 -4.03 0.39
N LEU A 129 15.08 -4.30 1.54
CA LEU A 129 14.91 -3.46 2.73
C LEU A 129 15.45 -2.05 2.53
N ALA A 130 16.51 -1.90 1.73
CA ALA A 130 17.05 -0.60 1.32
C ALA A 130 16.07 0.17 0.41
N HIS A 131 15.37 -0.52 -0.49
CA HIS A 131 14.29 0.08 -1.29
C HIS A 131 13.16 0.59 -0.38
N GLU A 132 12.71 -0.21 0.59
CA GLU A 132 11.69 0.19 1.54
C GLU A 132 12.12 1.41 2.40
N LEU A 133 13.39 1.43 2.84
CA LEU A 133 13.93 2.60 3.54
C LEU A 133 14.10 3.81 2.59
N GLY A 134 14.24 3.59 1.29
CA GLY A 134 14.18 4.63 0.28
C GLY A 134 12.84 5.38 0.33
N HIS A 135 11.72 4.67 0.43
CA HIS A 135 10.39 5.26 0.62
C HIS A 135 10.28 6.05 1.93
N VAL A 136 10.83 5.53 3.02
CA VAL A 136 10.88 6.25 4.30
C VAL A 136 11.67 7.56 4.18
N ARG A 137 12.87 7.50 3.59
CA ARG A 137 13.75 8.66 3.40
C ARG A 137 13.12 9.72 2.49
N ASN A 138 12.45 9.28 1.42
CA ASN A 138 11.79 10.16 0.46
C ASN A 138 10.45 10.71 0.98
N ARG A 139 10.02 10.32 2.19
CA ARG A 139 8.77 10.74 2.86
C ARG A 139 7.52 10.49 2.01
N ASP A 140 7.44 9.35 1.34
CA ASP A 140 6.28 8.96 0.54
C ASP A 140 5.46 7.81 1.15
N ILE A 141 5.90 7.25 2.29
CA ILE A 141 5.16 6.23 3.03
C ILE A 141 3.79 6.71 3.52
N LEU A 142 3.66 7.97 3.94
CA LEU A 142 2.41 8.50 4.47
C LEU A 142 1.30 8.50 3.41
N ILE A 143 1.57 9.00 2.21
CA ILE A 143 0.56 9.07 1.15
C ILE A 143 0.10 7.68 0.73
N GLY A 144 1.02 6.70 0.66
CA GLY A 144 0.70 5.29 0.40
C GLY A 144 -0.20 4.71 1.49
N SER A 145 0.16 4.91 2.76
CA SER A 145 -0.60 4.40 3.91
C SER A 145 -2.00 5.00 4.00
N ILE A 146 -2.15 6.32 3.77
CA ILE A 146 -3.45 6.99 3.75
C ILE A 146 -4.30 6.48 2.58
N ALA A 147 -3.74 6.40 1.38
CA ALA A 147 -4.46 5.88 0.22
C ALA A 147 -4.93 4.44 0.43
N ALA A 148 -4.09 3.57 1.01
CA ALA A 148 -4.45 2.21 1.37
C ALA A 148 -5.62 2.16 2.36
N THR A 149 -5.56 2.98 3.41
CA THR A 149 -6.61 3.05 4.43
C THR A 149 -7.94 3.54 3.84
N LEU A 150 -7.91 4.65 3.09
CA LEU A 150 -9.11 5.22 2.48
C LEU A 150 -9.73 4.29 1.43
N ALA A 151 -8.90 3.72 0.56
CA ALA A 151 -9.37 2.74 -0.41
C ALA A 151 -9.93 1.48 0.27
N GLY A 152 -9.34 1.06 1.40
CA GLY A 152 -9.85 -0.03 2.23
C GLY A 152 -11.25 0.26 2.79
N VAL A 153 -11.47 1.48 3.31
CA VAL A 153 -12.79 1.92 3.79
C VAL A 153 -13.81 1.96 2.65
N VAL A 154 -13.45 2.54 1.49
CA VAL A 154 -14.34 2.59 0.33
C VAL A 154 -14.72 1.18 -0.14
N MET A 155 -13.75 0.26 -0.21
CA MET A 155 -14.01 -1.14 -0.59
C MET A 155 -14.86 -1.88 0.45
N MET A 156 -14.69 -1.59 1.73
CA MET A 156 -15.53 -2.14 2.79
C MET A 156 -16.98 -1.66 2.65
N LEU A 157 -17.21 -0.36 2.45
CA LEU A 157 -18.55 0.21 2.23
C LEU A 157 -19.21 -0.40 0.98
N ALA A 158 -18.44 -0.56 -0.10
CA ALA A 158 -18.90 -1.21 -1.31
C ALA A 158 -19.34 -2.67 -1.05
N SER A 159 -18.55 -3.41 -0.26
CA SER A 159 -18.88 -4.79 0.11
C SER A 159 -20.13 -4.88 0.98
N MET A 160 -20.30 -3.96 1.92
CA MET A 160 -21.51 -3.86 2.77
C MET A 160 -22.76 -3.55 1.93
N ALA A 161 -22.65 -2.61 0.97
CA ALA A 161 -23.74 -2.28 0.06
C ALA A 161 -24.16 -3.48 -0.80
N ARG A 162 -23.17 -4.22 -1.31
CA ARG A 162 -23.43 -5.46 -2.06
C ARG A 162 -24.10 -6.53 -1.21
N PHE A 163 -23.65 -6.71 0.03
CA PHE A 163 -24.25 -7.65 0.96
C PHE A 163 -25.71 -7.28 1.27
N ALA A 164 -25.99 -6.01 1.59
CA ALA A 164 -27.34 -5.52 1.83
C ALA A 164 -28.26 -5.72 0.60
N ALA A 165 -27.74 -5.51 -0.60
CA ALA A 165 -28.48 -5.75 -1.85
C ALA A 165 -28.82 -7.24 -2.07
N ILE A 166 -27.91 -8.16 -1.73
CA ILE A 166 -28.11 -9.61 -1.91
C ILE A 166 -29.11 -10.16 -0.88
N PHE A 167 -29.03 -9.70 0.38
CA PHE A 167 -29.82 -10.24 1.49
C PHE A 167 -31.10 -9.47 1.77
N GLY A 168 -31.49 -8.51 0.93
CA GLY A 168 -32.78 -7.84 1.00
C GLY A 168 -32.98 -6.94 2.22
N MET A 169 -31.90 -6.48 2.88
CA MET A 169 -31.99 -5.61 4.07
C MET A 169 -32.46 -4.17 3.76
N GLY A 170 -32.99 -3.92 2.60
CA GLY A 170 -33.29 -2.55 2.12
C GLY A 170 -34.65 -2.35 1.48
N GLY A 171 -35.70 -3.09 1.81
CA GLY A 171 -37.02 -2.76 1.25
C GLY A 171 -38.12 -3.75 1.55
N SER A 172 -39.33 -3.24 1.69
CA SER A 172 -40.62 -3.95 1.76
C SER A 172 -40.83 -4.89 0.56
N ASP A 173 -41.60 -5.92 0.75
CA ASP A 173 -41.84 -7.12 -0.11
C ASP A 173 -42.18 -6.89 -1.60
N ASP A 174 -42.41 -5.66 -2.06
CA ASP A 174 -42.84 -5.36 -3.43
C ASP A 174 -41.70 -4.98 -4.41
N ASP A 175 -40.45 -4.84 -3.95
CA ASP A 175 -39.39 -4.32 -4.82
C ASP A 175 -38.15 -5.28 -4.88
N ARG A 176 -38.38 -6.55 -5.29
CA ARG A 176 -37.33 -7.57 -5.44
C ARG A 176 -36.23 -7.24 -6.45
N GLY A 177 -36.39 -6.18 -7.24
CA GLY A 177 -35.40 -5.73 -8.24
C GLY A 177 -34.55 -4.53 -7.82
N GLY A 178 -35.06 -3.63 -6.98
CA GLY A 178 -34.43 -2.33 -6.72
C GLY A 178 -33.18 -2.38 -5.84
N GLY A 179 -33.16 -3.24 -4.83
CA GLY A 179 -32.01 -3.34 -3.90
C GLY A 179 -30.74 -3.84 -4.57
N ASN A 180 -30.84 -4.74 -5.53
CA ASN A 180 -29.70 -5.27 -6.28
C ASN A 180 -29.12 -4.22 -7.25
N ILE A 181 -29.99 -3.44 -7.91
CA ILE A 181 -29.60 -2.37 -8.82
C ILE A 181 -28.88 -1.25 -8.07
N PHE A 182 -29.39 -0.82 -6.91
CA PHE A 182 -28.74 0.20 -6.07
C PHE A 182 -27.33 -0.22 -5.63
N GLY A 183 -27.16 -1.45 -5.15
CA GLY A 183 -25.85 -2.01 -4.78
C GLY A 183 -24.87 -2.04 -5.96
N LEU A 184 -25.34 -2.41 -7.17
CA LEU A 184 -24.53 -2.40 -8.37
C LEU A 184 -24.13 -0.99 -8.82
N ILE A 185 -25.06 -0.03 -8.77
CA ILE A 185 -24.78 1.39 -9.07
C ILE A 185 -23.73 1.93 -8.08
N LEU A 186 -23.92 1.68 -6.79
CA LEU A 186 -22.97 2.12 -5.77
C LEU A 186 -21.58 1.51 -5.97
N MET A 187 -21.50 0.21 -6.29
CA MET A 187 -20.23 -0.45 -6.63
C MET A 187 -19.57 0.13 -7.87
N SER A 188 -20.35 0.48 -8.90
CA SER A 188 -19.81 1.05 -10.14
C SER A 188 -19.18 2.43 -9.92
N ILE A 189 -19.55 3.13 -8.85
CA ILE A 189 -18.98 4.43 -8.46
C ILE A 189 -17.82 4.26 -7.47
N LEU A 190 -18.01 3.44 -6.44
CA LEU A 190 -17.03 3.30 -5.35
C LEU A 190 -15.75 2.59 -5.77
N ALA A 191 -15.83 1.59 -6.65
CA ALA A 191 -14.65 0.86 -7.07
C ALA A 191 -13.68 1.69 -7.93
N PRO A 192 -14.13 2.44 -8.96
CA PRO A 192 -13.27 3.38 -9.68
C PRO A 192 -12.70 4.47 -8.76
N LEU A 193 -13.49 4.95 -7.79
CA LEU A 193 -13.02 5.93 -6.81
C LEU A 193 -11.86 5.40 -5.97
N ALA A 194 -11.99 4.19 -5.42
CA ALA A 194 -10.90 3.54 -4.69
C ALA A 194 -9.64 3.38 -5.55
N ALA A 195 -9.80 2.95 -6.80
CA ALA A 195 -8.70 2.83 -7.75
C ALA A 195 -8.03 4.20 -8.02
N MET A 196 -8.83 5.26 -8.22
CA MET A 196 -8.32 6.61 -8.42
C MET A 196 -7.53 7.12 -7.21
N LEU A 197 -8.01 6.91 -5.98
CA LEU A 197 -7.30 7.27 -4.75
C LEU A 197 -5.92 6.60 -4.68
N ILE A 198 -5.86 5.32 -5.01
CA ILE A 198 -4.61 4.57 -5.06
C ILE A 198 -3.69 5.11 -6.14
N GLN A 199 -4.20 5.35 -7.35
CA GLN A 199 -3.39 5.89 -8.45
C GLN A 199 -2.84 7.28 -8.15
N MET A 200 -3.58 8.14 -7.45
CA MET A 200 -3.10 9.45 -7.00
C MET A 200 -1.95 9.33 -5.98
N ALA A 201 -1.99 8.31 -5.12
CA ALA A 201 -0.95 8.05 -4.14
C ALA A 201 0.34 7.52 -4.76
N ILE A 202 0.26 6.84 -5.92
CA ILE A 202 1.39 6.18 -6.53
C ILE A 202 1.98 7.03 -7.67
N SER A 203 3.28 6.90 -7.83
CA SER A 203 4.01 7.49 -8.95
C SER A 203 5.13 6.55 -9.35
N ARG A 204 5.18 6.17 -10.64
CA ARG A 204 6.30 5.37 -11.19
C ARG A 204 7.66 6.02 -10.92
N SER A 205 7.71 7.35 -10.94
CA SER A 205 8.94 8.08 -10.63
C SER A 205 9.41 7.88 -9.19
N ARG A 206 8.48 7.69 -8.22
CA ARG A 206 8.84 7.40 -6.83
C ARG A 206 9.41 6.00 -6.67
N GLU A 207 8.88 5.02 -7.39
CA GLU A 207 9.42 3.67 -7.41
C GLU A 207 10.88 3.67 -7.95
N TYR A 208 11.11 4.34 -9.07
CA TYR A 208 12.47 4.47 -9.60
C TYR A 208 13.41 5.24 -8.67
N MET A 209 12.91 6.26 -7.98
CA MET A 209 13.68 7.00 -6.97
C MET A 209 13.98 6.14 -5.74
N ALA A 210 13.04 5.30 -5.31
CA ALA A 210 13.26 4.34 -4.22
C ALA A 210 14.25 3.26 -4.63
N ASP A 211 14.17 2.74 -5.87
CA ASP A 211 15.17 1.81 -6.43
C ASP A 211 16.57 2.41 -6.43
N GLU A 212 16.73 3.64 -6.92
CA GLU A 212 18.01 4.34 -6.95
C GLU A 212 18.54 4.62 -5.54
N THR A 213 17.70 5.13 -4.65
CA THR A 213 18.06 5.39 -3.26
C THR A 213 18.43 4.10 -2.54
N GLY A 214 17.63 3.05 -2.71
CA GLY A 214 17.87 1.74 -2.12
C GLY A 214 19.15 1.10 -2.62
N ALA A 215 19.40 1.15 -3.93
CA ALA A 215 20.63 0.64 -4.52
C ALA A 215 21.90 1.33 -3.97
N ARG A 216 21.83 2.64 -3.75
CA ARG A 216 22.93 3.40 -3.11
C ARG A 216 23.10 3.05 -1.63
N LEU A 217 22.00 2.89 -0.89
CA LEU A 217 22.04 2.54 0.54
C LEU A 217 22.57 1.13 0.77
N ALA A 218 22.18 0.17 -0.08
CA ALA A 218 22.66 -1.20 -0.03
C ALA A 218 24.13 -1.33 -0.51
N GLY A 219 24.59 -0.38 -1.33
CA GLY A 219 25.94 -0.39 -1.93
C GLY A 219 26.07 -1.30 -3.15
N ASN A 220 25.05 -2.06 -3.51
CA ASN A 220 25.06 -2.99 -4.65
C ASN A 220 23.69 -3.01 -5.38
N PRO A 221 23.57 -2.34 -6.54
CA PRO A 221 22.33 -2.34 -7.33
C PRO A 221 21.92 -3.74 -7.83
N LYS A 222 22.88 -4.66 -8.01
CA LYS A 222 22.59 -6.01 -8.51
C LYS A 222 21.81 -6.84 -7.49
N SER A 223 22.00 -6.60 -6.20
CA SER A 223 21.27 -7.30 -5.13
C SER A 223 19.77 -7.06 -5.21
N LEU A 224 19.34 -5.79 -5.36
CA LEU A 224 17.94 -5.46 -5.56
C LEU A 224 17.40 -6.00 -6.90
N ALA A 225 18.20 -5.94 -7.97
CA ALA A 225 17.79 -6.49 -9.26
C ALA A 225 17.54 -8.00 -9.20
N SER A 226 18.43 -8.77 -8.56
CA SER A 226 18.28 -10.21 -8.33
C SER A 226 17.07 -10.52 -7.45
N ALA A 227 16.89 -9.76 -6.35
CA ALA A 227 15.72 -9.89 -5.49
C ALA A 227 14.41 -9.70 -6.26
N LEU A 228 14.30 -8.63 -7.08
CA LEU A 228 13.11 -8.37 -7.89
C LEU A 228 12.80 -9.50 -8.88
N GLU A 229 13.81 -10.13 -9.48
CA GLU A 229 13.62 -11.31 -10.34
C GLU A 229 13.02 -12.49 -9.57
N LYS A 230 13.60 -12.81 -8.41
CA LYS A 230 13.11 -13.89 -7.54
C LYS A 230 11.69 -13.61 -7.05
N LEU A 231 11.41 -12.38 -6.62
CA LEU A 231 10.09 -11.98 -6.14
C LEU A 231 9.03 -12.04 -7.24
N ALA A 232 9.34 -11.54 -8.44
CA ALA A 232 8.43 -11.58 -9.58
C ALA A 232 8.13 -13.01 -10.05
N TYR A 233 9.12 -13.89 -9.99
CA TYR A 233 8.93 -15.31 -10.31
C TYR A 233 8.08 -16.02 -9.24
N ALA A 234 8.36 -15.78 -7.98
CA ALA A 234 7.68 -16.43 -6.88
C ALA A 234 6.23 -15.94 -6.71
N SER A 235 5.95 -14.65 -6.92
CA SER A 235 4.59 -14.10 -6.82
C SER A 235 3.60 -14.72 -7.81
N LYS A 236 4.09 -15.15 -8.98
CA LYS A 236 3.28 -15.87 -9.98
C LYS A 236 2.94 -17.31 -9.57
N ARG A 237 3.77 -17.94 -8.71
CA ARG A 237 3.63 -19.33 -8.27
C ARG A 237 2.97 -19.47 -6.92
N ILE A 238 3.20 -18.49 -6.05
CA ILE A 238 2.68 -18.45 -4.69
C ILE A 238 1.89 -17.13 -4.55
N PRO A 239 0.66 -17.05 -5.10
CA PRO A 239 -0.15 -15.85 -5.01
C PRO A 239 -0.54 -15.57 -3.56
N MET A 240 -0.52 -14.28 -3.18
CA MET A 240 -0.91 -13.84 -1.84
C MET A 240 -2.43 -13.87 -1.71
N GLN A 241 -2.96 -14.86 -0.99
CA GLN A 241 -4.41 -15.02 -0.82
C GLN A 241 -5.04 -13.85 -0.03
N GLU A 242 -4.28 -13.27 0.89
CA GLU A 242 -4.68 -12.12 1.69
C GLU A 242 -4.50 -10.79 0.98
N ALA A 243 -3.99 -10.77 -0.27
CA ALA A 243 -3.76 -9.55 -1.03
C ALA A 243 -5.06 -8.77 -1.22
N LYS A 244 -5.03 -7.49 -0.82
CA LYS A 244 -6.18 -6.60 -0.96
C LYS A 244 -5.87 -5.54 -2.03
N PRO A 245 -6.79 -5.27 -2.97
CA PRO A 245 -6.58 -4.23 -3.97
C PRO A 245 -6.18 -2.88 -3.37
N ALA A 246 -6.78 -2.51 -2.24
CA ALA A 246 -6.52 -1.26 -1.53
C ALA A 246 -5.05 -1.09 -1.09
N THR A 247 -4.34 -2.17 -0.81
CA THR A 247 -2.98 -2.14 -0.24
C THR A 247 -1.93 -2.75 -1.16
N ALA A 248 -2.32 -3.28 -2.31
CA ALA A 248 -1.41 -3.97 -3.24
C ALA A 248 -0.25 -3.07 -3.72
N HIS A 249 -0.50 -1.78 -3.81
CA HIS A 249 0.47 -0.78 -4.22
C HIS A 249 1.59 -0.51 -3.20
N MET A 250 1.43 -0.96 -1.98
CA MET A 250 2.43 -0.75 -0.93
C MET A 250 3.57 -1.78 -0.98
N PHE A 251 3.32 -2.92 -1.60
CA PHE A 251 4.29 -4.01 -1.66
C PHE A 251 5.40 -3.76 -2.69
N THR A 252 6.59 -4.27 -2.44
CA THR A 252 7.75 -4.17 -3.37
C THR A 252 7.44 -4.71 -4.76
N VAL A 253 6.66 -5.82 -4.83
CA VAL A 253 6.11 -6.40 -6.04
C VAL A 253 4.60 -6.58 -5.87
N ASN A 254 3.82 -6.21 -6.90
CA ASN A 254 2.37 -6.31 -6.83
C ASN A 254 1.92 -7.75 -6.51
N PRO A 255 1.24 -7.98 -5.38
CA PRO A 255 0.82 -9.32 -4.96
C PRO A 255 -0.46 -9.80 -5.65
N LEU A 256 -1.16 -8.94 -6.41
CA LEU A 256 -2.40 -9.31 -7.08
C LEU A 256 -2.08 -10.15 -8.33
N SER A 257 -2.65 -11.34 -8.37
CA SER A 257 -2.63 -12.22 -9.54
C SER A 257 -3.98 -12.12 -10.26
N GLY A 258 -3.98 -11.85 -11.57
CA GLY A 258 -5.17 -11.88 -12.41
C GLY A 258 -5.38 -10.63 -13.27
N GLY A 259 -6.18 -10.80 -14.33
CA GLY A 259 -6.62 -9.73 -15.22
C GLY A 259 -7.92 -9.07 -14.73
N GLY A 260 -8.48 -8.16 -15.53
CA GLY A 260 -9.77 -7.52 -15.25
C GLY A 260 -9.68 -6.46 -14.17
N PHE A 261 -10.56 -6.52 -13.16
CA PHE A 261 -10.67 -5.52 -12.11
C PHE A 261 -9.35 -5.29 -11.32
N ALA A 262 -8.56 -6.36 -11.11
CA ALA A 262 -7.27 -6.27 -10.42
C ALA A 262 -6.25 -5.39 -11.17
N SER A 263 -6.34 -5.30 -12.50
CA SER A 263 -5.43 -4.46 -13.30
C SER A 263 -5.59 -2.96 -13.04
N TRP A 264 -6.76 -2.51 -12.59
CA TRP A 264 -7.01 -1.10 -12.24
C TRP A 264 -6.17 -0.64 -11.05
N PHE A 265 -5.76 -1.58 -10.21
CA PHE A 265 -4.94 -1.33 -9.01
C PHE A 265 -3.45 -1.63 -9.24
N SER A 266 -3.08 -2.03 -10.46
CA SER A 266 -1.68 -2.30 -10.82
C SER A 266 -0.99 -1.00 -11.24
N THR A 267 -0.22 -0.45 -10.34
CA THR A 267 0.36 0.89 -10.46
C THR A 267 1.89 0.90 -10.43
N HIS A 268 2.51 -0.24 -10.11
CA HIS A 268 3.97 -0.37 -10.17
C HIS A 268 4.49 -0.33 -11.62
N PRO A 269 5.70 0.22 -11.83
CA PRO A 269 6.39 0.06 -13.09
C PRO A 269 6.62 -1.42 -13.41
N PRO A 270 6.75 -1.79 -14.69
CA PRO A 270 7.15 -3.15 -15.05
C PRO A 270 8.44 -3.56 -14.34
N VAL A 271 8.44 -4.76 -13.75
CA VAL A 271 9.59 -5.25 -12.96
C VAL A 271 10.83 -5.35 -13.84
N GLU A 272 10.66 -5.74 -15.09
CA GLU A 272 11.74 -5.85 -16.08
C GLU A 272 12.44 -4.49 -16.30
N GLU A 273 11.68 -3.39 -16.31
CA GLU A 273 12.24 -2.05 -16.47
C GLU A 273 13.00 -1.61 -15.21
N ARG A 274 12.49 -1.94 -14.01
CA ARG A 274 13.21 -1.70 -12.75
C ARG A 274 14.55 -2.45 -12.74
N ILE A 275 14.53 -3.73 -13.08
CA ILE A 275 15.73 -4.59 -13.16
C ILE A 275 16.73 -4.02 -14.16
N ARG A 276 16.27 -3.63 -15.35
CA ARG A 276 17.12 -3.04 -16.39
C ARG A 276 17.85 -1.79 -15.89
N ARG A 277 17.15 -0.88 -15.21
CA ARG A 277 17.71 0.34 -14.64
C ARG A 277 18.74 0.06 -13.55
N LEU A 278 18.43 -0.84 -12.63
CA LEU A 278 19.35 -1.25 -11.57
C LEU A 278 20.63 -1.88 -12.13
N ARG A 279 20.53 -2.72 -13.15
CA ARG A 279 21.68 -3.31 -13.82
C ARG A 279 22.53 -2.25 -14.54
N ALA A 280 21.91 -1.25 -15.14
CA ALA A 280 22.61 -0.13 -15.75
C ALA A 280 23.39 0.71 -14.73
N MET A 281 22.87 0.88 -13.50
CA MET A 281 23.60 1.55 -12.41
C MET A 281 24.83 0.78 -11.95
N ALA A 282 24.85 -0.54 -12.13
CA ALA A 282 25.96 -1.41 -11.72
C ALA A 282 27.05 -1.55 -12.81
N ALA A 283 26.81 -1.04 -14.01
CA ALA A 283 27.82 -1.02 -15.08
C ALA A 283 28.89 0.00 -14.73
N PRO A 284 30.18 -0.32 -14.98
CA PRO A 284 31.26 0.68 -14.86
C PRO A 284 30.89 1.87 -15.74
N GLN A 285 30.91 3.08 -15.18
CA GLN A 285 30.81 4.28 -15.97
C GLN A 285 32.05 4.28 -16.87
N SER A 286 31.89 4.07 -18.18
CA SER A 286 32.95 4.25 -19.16
C SER A 286 33.42 5.69 -19.02
N ALA A 287 34.69 5.83 -18.55
CA ALA A 287 35.36 7.09 -18.39
C ALA A 287 35.59 7.78 -19.76
#